data_cc8d4220bad61a493d8c00494d21e9e2
#
_entry.id   cc8d4220bad61a493d8c00494d21e9e2
#
_cell.length_a   1.000
_cell.length_b   1.000
_cell.length_c   1.000
_cell.angle_alpha   90.00
_cell.angle_beta   90.00
_cell.angle_gamma   90.00
#
_symmetry.space_group_name_H-M   'P 1'
#
loop_
_entity.id
_entity.type
_entity.pdbx_description
1 polymer ?
#
loop_
_entity_poly.entity_id
_entity_poly.type
_entity_poly.pdbx_seq_one_letter_code
_entity_poly.pdbx_strand_id
1 'polypeptide(L)'
;AVIRPVAMTADELAKAPEGTKSLPMMGLKDLNFVMTVSTLDCTGCGACAQVCPGKKGAKALTMQSIDSQRPKQAVFDYALTLEDKPEVHEKFKFTTVKGSQFKQPLLEFSGACAGCGETPYAKLVTQLFGDRMFIANATGCSSIWGASAPATPYTKNKKGYGPAWQNSLFEDNAEFGLGMALGQKAIRNRLIEYVEGIQKDTDSADLKTACQNYLDTVTDSTSSRPATDALIAELEKNTEDAKVGELVKKTLVDKDELAKKSMWIVGGDGWAYDIGFGGLDHVIA
;
A
#
# COMPACT_ATOMS: atom_id res chain seq x y z
N ALA A 1 8.49 -9.49 2.88
CA ALA A 1 8.81 -9.12 1.54
C ALA A 1 10.30 -9.12 1.22
N VAL A 2 11.01 -10.17 1.63
CA VAL A 2 12.45 -10.33 1.36
C VAL A 2 12.79 -10.49 -0.13
N ILE A 3 11.85 -10.89 -0.99
CA ILE A 3 12.05 -11.07 -2.44
C ILE A 3 11.22 -10.04 -3.18
N ARG A 4 11.87 -9.27 -4.08
CA ARG A 4 11.19 -8.26 -4.90
C ARG A 4 11.70 -8.25 -6.33
N PRO A 5 10.81 -8.30 -7.32
CA PRO A 5 11.15 -7.93 -8.69
C PRO A 5 11.21 -6.41 -8.81
N VAL A 6 12.21 -5.92 -9.52
CA VAL A 6 12.40 -4.49 -9.79
C VAL A 6 12.68 -4.30 -11.27
N ALA A 7 12.11 -3.25 -11.86
CA ALA A 7 12.43 -2.79 -13.20
C ALA A 7 13.44 -1.65 -13.10
N MET A 8 14.56 -1.77 -13.78
CA MET A 8 15.63 -0.77 -13.80
C MET A 8 15.88 -0.28 -15.22
N THR A 9 16.09 1.02 -15.39
CA THR A 9 16.63 1.57 -16.64
C THR A 9 18.10 1.17 -16.81
N ALA A 10 18.67 1.40 -17.99
CA ALA A 10 20.10 1.14 -18.22
C ALA A 10 20.99 1.98 -17.29
N ASP A 11 20.64 3.24 -17.05
CA ASP A 11 21.37 4.13 -16.18
C ASP A 11 21.30 3.72 -14.70
N GLU A 12 20.12 3.26 -14.25
CA GLU A 12 19.95 2.73 -12.90
C GLU A 12 20.74 1.43 -12.72
N LEU A 13 20.74 0.56 -13.74
CA LEU A 13 21.50 -0.67 -13.71
C LEU A 13 23.03 -0.42 -13.69
N ALA A 14 23.50 0.61 -14.41
CA ALA A 14 24.91 1.01 -14.41
C ALA A 14 25.37 1.53 -13.02
N LYS A 15 24.46 2.09 -12.23
CA LYS A 15 24.72 2.56 -10.86
C LYS A 15 24.48 1.50 -9.78
N ALA A 16 23.92 0.35 -10.18
CA ALA A 16 23.60 -0.72 -9.24
C ALA A 16 24.90 -1.34 -8.67
N PRO A 17 24.85 -1.87 -7.42
CA PRO A 17 26.01 -2.54 -6.82
C PRO A 17 26.56 -3.66 -7.70
N GLU A 18 27.87 -3.92 -7.57
CA GLU A 18 28.55 -4.98 -8.30
C GLU A 18 27.90 -6.34 -8.06
N GLY A 19 27.84 -7.18 -9.10
CA GLY A 19 27.18 -8.48 -9.02
C GLY A 19 25.67 -8.47 -9.21
N THR A 20 25.05 -7.32 -9.50
CA THR A 20 23.64 -7.23 -9.84
C THR A 20 23.34 -7.99 -11.13
N LYS A 21 22.49 -9.01 -11.03
CA LYS A 21 22.06 -9.83 -12.18
C LYS A 21 20.77 -9.29 -12.74
N SER A 22 20.76 -9.05 -14.06
CA SER A 22 19.59 -8.55 -14.77
C SER A 22 19.27 -9.38 -16.00
N LEU A 23 18.04 -9.26 -16.46
CA LEU A 23 17.56 -9.80 -17.74
C LEU A 23 16.75 -8.69 -18.44
N PRO A 24 16.79 -8.62 -19.80
CA PRO A 24 15.90 -7.72 -20.53
C PRO A 24 14.45 -7.98 -20.14
N MET A 25 13.67 -6.92 -19.91
CA MET A 25 12.29 -7.05 -19.49
C MET A 25 11.39 -7.36 -20.71
N MET A 26 10.67 -8.47 -20.68
CA MET A 26 9.83 -8.89 -21.81
C MET A 26 8.72 -7.88 -22.09
N GLY A 27 8.75 -7.28 -23.28
CA GLY A 27 7.75 -6.32 -23.74
C GLY A 27 7.96 -4.87 -23.26
N LEU A 28 9.08 -4.59 -22.59
CA LEU A 28 9.53 -3.26 -22.18
C LEU A 28 11.03 -3.15 -22.48
N LYS A 29 11.37 -2.74 -23.72
CA LYS A 29 12.72 -2.85 -24.29
C LYS A 29 13.77 -2.01 -23.54
N ASP A 30 13.33 -0.91 -22.92
CA ASP A 30 14.20 0.05 -22.24
C ASP A 30 14.41 -0.27 -20.76
N LEU A 31 13.81 -1.37 -20.29
CA LEU A 31 13.89 -1.79 -18.91
C LEU A 31 14.51 -3.18 -18.75
N ASN A 32 15.23 -3.31 -17.63
CA ASN A 32 15.83 -4.56 -17.20
C ASN A 32 15.12 -5.09 -15.96
N PHE A 33 14.83 -6.37 -15.95
CA PHE A 33 14.28 -7.10 -14.82
C PHE A 33 15.41 -7.51 -13.88
N VAL A 34 15.28 -7.15 -12.61
CA VAL A 34 16.19 -7.54 -11.54
C VAL A 34 15.37 -8.21 -10.44
N MET A 35 15.80 -9.37 -9.99
CA MET A 35 15.25 -10.01 -8.80
C MET A 35 16.15 -9.69 -7.61
N THR A 36 15.61 -8.97 -6.64
CA THR A 36 16.33 -8.60 -5.42
C THR A 36 15.88 -9.44 -4.23
N VAL A 37 16.81 -9.64 -3.29
CA VAL A 37 16.56 -10.40 -2.06
C VAL A 37 17.19 -9.66 -0.89
N SER A 38 16.39 -9.37 0.15
CA SER A 38 16.95 -8.94 1.44
C SER A 38 17.49 -10.15 2.16
N THR A 39 18.79 -10.32 2.08
CA THR A 39 19.46 -11.52 2.63
C THR A 39 19.54 -11.49 4.15
N LEU A 40 19.62 -10.31 4.75
CA LEU A 40 19.72 -10.13 6.21
C LEU A 40 18.37 -10.36 6.92
N ASP A 41 17.25 -10.11 6.21
CA ASP A 41 15.90 -10.30 6.76
C ASP A 41 15.29 -11.68 6.39
N CYS A 42 16.03 -12.49 5.64
CA CYS A 42 15.58 -13.81 5.24
C CYS A 42 15.64 -14.78 6.42
N THR A 43 14.49 -15.31 6.85
CA THR A 43 14.37 -16.29 7.95
C THR A 43 14.84 -17.72 7.58
N GLY A 44 15.20 -17.95 6.30
CA GLY A 44 15.67 -19.27 5.85
C GLY A 44 14.59 -20.35 5.76
N CYS A 45 13.30 -20.02 5.76
CA CYS A 45 12.19 -20.99 5.79
C CYS A 45 12.10 -21.90 4.54
N GLY A 46 12.75 -21.55 3.44
CA GLY A 46 12.79 -22.36 2.22
C GLY A 46 11.53 -22.35 1.35
N ALA A 47 10.41 -21.75 1.80
CA ALA A 47 9.12 -21.78 1.11
C ALA A 47 9.22 -21.28 -0.36
N CYS A 48 9.92 -20.17 -0.60
CA CYS A 48 10.11 -19.61 -1.93
C CYS A 48 10.88 -20.54 -2.89
N ALA A 49 11.91 -21.25 -2.37
CA ALA A 49 12.68 -22.22 -3.14
C ALA A 49 11.88 -23.49 -3.40
N GLN A 50 11.05 -23.91 -2.44
CA GLN A 50 10.21 -25.10 -2.59
C GLN A 50 9.15 -24.93 -3.69
N VAL A 51 8.44 -23.80 -3.70
CA VAL A 51 7.36 -23.54 -4.67
C VAL A 51 7.85 -22.95 -6.01
N CYS A 52 9.13 -22.63 -6.13
CA CYS A 52 9.67 -22.06 -7.36
C CYS A 52 9.52 -23.05 -8.52
N PRO A 53 8.75 -22.69 -9.58
CA PRO A 53 8.50 -23.62 -10.69
C PRO A 53 9.77 -23.88 -11.52
N GLY A 54 10.67 -22.89 -11.56
CA GLY A 54 11.88 -22.98 -12.36
C GLY A 54 11.64 -23.13 -13.86
N LYS A 55 12.65 -23.60 -14.57
CA LYS A 55 12.55 -23.93 -16.01
C LYS A 55 13.32 -25.21 -16.28
N LYS A 56 12.70 -26.16 -16.99
CA LYS A 56 13.33 -27.46 -17.32
C LYS A 56 13.87 -28.20 -16.09
N GLY A 57 13.15 -28.17 -14.97
CA GLY A 57 13.54 -28.83 -13.73
C GLY A 57 14.57 -28.08 -12.86
N ALA A 58 15.17 -27.01 -13.36
CA ALA A 58 16.07 -26.17 -12.58
C ALA A 58 15.28 -25.03 -11.89
N LYS A 59 15.41 -24.93 -10.57
CA LYS A 59 14.76 -23.84 -9.80
C LYS A 59 15.51 -22.53 -9.99
N ALA A 60 14.75 -21.43 -10.13
CA ALA A 60 15.34 -20.09 -10.19
C ALA A 60 15.80 -19.59 -8.81
N LEU A 61 15.14 -20.06 -7.75
CA LEU A 61 15.48 -19.75 -6.36
C LEU A 61 16.01 -21.00 -5.68
N THR A 62 17.17 -20.86 -5.04
CA THR A 62 17.85 -21.93 -4.27
C THR A 62 18.29 -21.39 -2.94
N MET A 63 18.28 -22.24 -1.91
CA MET A 63 18.83 -21.89 -0.61
C MET A 63 20.35 -21.93 -0.65
N GLN A 64 20.99 -20.90 -0.05
CA GLN A 64 22.44 -20.77 0.02
C GLN A 64 22.83 -20.31 1.43
N SER A 65 24.10 -20.49 1.81
CA SER A 65 24.60 -19.95 3.07
C SER A 65 24.50 -18.42 3.07
N ILE A 66 24.00 -17.84 4.16
CA ILE A 66 23.86 -16.39 4.33
C ILE A 66 25.18 -15.65 4.13
N ASP A 67 26.29 -16.21 4.58
CA ASP A 67 27.60 -15.59 4.46
C ASP A 67 28.01 -15.36 3.00
N SER A 68 27.66 -16.29 2.13
CA SER A 68 27.90 -16.14 0.68
C SER A 68 26.95 -15.14 -0.01
N GLN A 69 25.83 -14.79 0.63
CA GLN A 69 24.79 -13.95 0.04
C GLN A 69 24.76 -12.53 0.62
N ARG A 70 25.44 -12.24 1.74
CA ARG A 70 25.49 -10.91 2.38
C ARG A 70 25.72 -9.76 1.40
N PRO A 71 26.65 -9.84 0.42
CA PRO A 71 26.87 -8.72 -0.51
C PRO A 71 25.63 -8.34 -1.34
N LYS A 72 24.68 -9.27 -1.53
CA LYS A 72 23.44 -9.00 -2.28
C LYS A 72 22.46 -8.11 -1.52
N GLN A 73 22.63 -7.89 -0.22
CA GLN A 73 21.85 -6.92 0.54
C GLN A 73 21.92 -5.53 -0.08
N ALA A 74 23.12 -5.10 -0.52
CA ALA A 74 23.30 -3.81 -1.16
C ALA A 74 22.45 -3.62 -2.42
N VAL A 75 22.20 -4.69 -3.18
CA VAL A 75 21.30 -4.65 -4.36
C VAL A 75 19.86 -4.42 -3.95
N PHE A 76 19.41 -5.06 -2.88
CA PHE A 76 18.07 -4.85 -2.34
C PHE A 76 17.91 -3.43 -1.81
N ASP A 77 18.87 -2.93 -1.02
CA ASP A 77 18.84 -1.58 -0.45
C ASP A 77 18.84 -0.51 -1.55
N TYR A 78 19.66 -0.69 -2.58
CA TYR A 78 19.65 0.19 -3.75
C TYR A 78 18.29 0.19 -4.45
N ALA A 79 17.68 -0.99 -4.64
CA ALA A 79 16.38 -1.10 -5.28
C ALA A 79 15.26 -0.36 -4.53
N LEU A 80 15.37 -0.22 -3.20
CA LEU A 80 14.43 0.57 -2.41
C LEU A 80 14.48 2.07 -2.71
N THR A 81 15.59 2.57 -3.26
CA THR A 81 15.74 3.99 -3.62
C THR A 81 15.12 4.34 -4.98
N LEU A 82 14.83 3.33 -5.81
CA LEU A 82 14.34 3.54 -7.17
C LEU A 82 12.85 3.88 -7.19
N GLU A 83 12.47 4.76 -8.14
CA GLU A 83 11.08 5.13 -8.34
C GLU A 83 10.29 4.04 -9.09
N ASP A 84 8.98 3.99 -8.83
CA ASP A 84 8.06 3.17 -9.61
C ASP A 84 8.07 3.58 -11.08
N LYS A 85 7.95 2.60 -11.98
CA LYS A 85 7.92 2.82 -13.43
C LYS A 85 6.48 2.72 -13.94
N PRO A 86 5.83 3.83 -14.32
CA PRO A 86 4.44 3.80 -14.82
C PRO A 86 4.24 2.83 -15.97
N GLU A 87 5.17 2.76 -16.91
CA GLU A 87 5.15 1.86 -18.08
C GLU A 87 5.10 0.37 -17.69
N VAL A 88 5.64 0.01 -16.53
CA VAL A 88 5.54 -1.36 -16.00
C VAL A 88 4.10 -1.67 -15.63
N HIS A 89 3.39 -0.72 -15.00
CA HIS A 89 2.01 -0.89 -14.57
C HIS A 89 1.01 -0.78 -15.73
N GLU A 90 1.34 -0.03 -16.79
CA GLU A 90 0.58 -0.02 -18.04
C GLU A 90 0.66 -1.39 -18.73
N LYS A 91 1.84 -1.98 -18.78
CA LYS A 91 2.07 -3.29 -19.40
C LYS A 91 1.57 -4.45 -18.54
N PHE A 92 1.82 -4.42 -17.26
CA PHE A 92 1.44 -5.44 -16.29
C PHE A 92 0.50 -4.82 -15.26
N LYS A 93 -0.79 -4.91 -15.54
CA LYS A 93 -1.82 -4.34 -14.64
C LYS A 93 -1.58 -4.78 -13.20
N PHE A 94 -1.51 -3.82 -12.27
CA PHE A 94 -1.25 -4.09 -10.85
C PHE A 94 -2.33 -4.98 -10.20
N THR A 95 -3.52 -5.08 -10.79
CA THR A 95 -4.59 -6.00 -10.39
C THR A 95 -4.32 -7.46 -10.73
N THR A 96 -3.23 -7.76 -11.42
CA THR A 96 -2.77 -9.13 -11.68
C THR A 96 -1.70 -9.54 -10.69
N VAL A 97 -1.57 -10.85 -10.43
CA VAL A 97 -0.52 -11.40 -9.54
C VAL A 97 0.87 -10.92 -9.96
N LYS A 98 1.17 -10.95 -11.27
CA LYS A 98 2.47 -10.50 -11.80
C LYS A 98 2.67 -9.01 -11.60
N GLY A 99 1.71 -8.19 -11.97
CA GLY A 99 1.81 -6.72 -11.91
C GLY A 99 1.88 -6.19 -10.48
N SER A 100 1.12 -6.79 -9.56
CA SER A 100 1.11 -6.39 -8.14
C SER A 100 2.49 -6.50 -7.49
N GLN A 101 3.34 -7.45 -7.93
CA GLN A 101 4.66 -7.67 -7.33
C GLN A 101 5.66 -6.55 -7.64
N PHE A 102 5.42 -5.72 -8.66
CA PHE A 102 6.23 -4.52 -8.93
C PHE A 102 5.83 -3.32 -8.06
N LYS A 103 4.68 -3.38 -7.36
CA LYS A 103 4.31 -2.39 -6.36
C LYS A 103 5.10 -2.59 -5.07
N GLN A 104 5.50 -1.48 -4.44
CA GLN A 104 6.09 -1.54 -3.11
C GLN A 104 5.09 -2.14 -2.12
N PRO A 105 5.41 -3.23 -1.40
CA PRO A 105 4.59 -3.68 -0.30
C PRO A 105 4.71 -2.70 0.87
N LEU A 106 3.60 -2.43 1.54
CA LEU A 106 3.58 -1.62 2.75
C LEU A 106 3.40 -2.47 4.01
N LEU A 107 3.71 -3.75 3.89
CA LEU A 107 3.96 -4.69 4.96
C LEU A 107 5.26 -5.42 4.67
N GLU A 108 6.26 -5.27 5.54
CA GLU A 108 7.60 -5.80 5.32
C GLU A 108 8.18 -6.39 6.62
N PHE A 109 8.87 -7.51 6.49
CA PHE A 109 9.64 -8.12 7.58
C PHE A 109 8.82 -8.32 8.86
N SER A 110 7.64 -8.92 8.73
CA SER A 110 6.80 -9.25 9.88
C SER A 110 7.51 -10.22 10.81
N GLY A 111 7.32 -10.06 12.11
CA GLY A 111 7.80 -11.00 13.13
C GLY A 111 7.01 -12.32 13.20
N ALA A 112 6.23 -12.65 12.15
CA ALA A 112 5.46 -13.89 12.09
C ALA A 112 6.36 -15.12 11.94
N CYS A 113 5.80 -16.30 12.21
CA CYS A 113 6.52 -17.57 12.06
C CYS A 113 7.10 -17.74 10.65
N ALA A 114 8.24 -18.39 10.55
CA ALA A 114 8.85 -18.74 9.27
C ALA A 114 7.86 -19.58 8.44
N GLY A 115 7.58 -19.14 7.19
CA GLY A 115 6.61 -19.79 6.31
C GLY A 115 5.14 -19.52 6.67
N CYS A 116 4.85 -18.51 7.49
CA CYS A 116 3.47 -18.11 7.81
C CYS A 116 2.62 -17.94 6.55
N GLY A 117 1.45 -18.57 6.52
CA GLY A 117 0.52 -18.50 5.37
C GLY A 117 -0.30 -17.19 5.30
N GLU A 118 -0.40 -16.43 6.38
CA GLU A 118 -1.20 -15.19 6.46
C GLU A 118 -0.47 -13.99 5.87
N THR A 119 0.82 -13.82 6.16
CA THR A 119 1.59 -12.63 5.79
C THR A 119 1.67 -12.37 4.27
N PRO A 120 1.67 -13.37 3.36
CA PRO A 120 1.60 -13.13 1.93
C PRO A 120 0.32 -12.42 1.48
N TYR A 121 -0.82 -12.71 2.10
CA TYR A 121 -2.09 -12.05 1.82
C TYR A 121 -2.07 -10.60 2.33
N ALA A 122 -1.65 -10.38 3.57
CA ALA A 122 -1.51 -9.03 4.12
C ALA A 122 -0.54 -8.18 3.29
N LYS A 123 0.59 -8.75 2.86
CA LYS A 123 1.51 -8.09 1.91
C LYS A 123 0.81 -7.69 0.62
N LEU A 124 0.10 -8.61 -0.03
CA LEU A 124 -0.57 -8.36 -1.30
C LEU A 124 -1.63 -7.24 -1.16
N VAL A 125 -2.42 -7.30 -0.11
CA VAL A 125 -3.44 -6.28 0.16
C VAL A 125 -2.80 -4.91 0.35
N THR A 126 -1.67 -4.81 1.05
CA THR A 126 -0.94 -3.53 1.18
C THR A 126 -0.32 -3.04 -0.12
N GLN A 127 0.07 -3.92 -1.05
CA GLN A 127 0.53 -3.52 -2.39
C GLN A 127 -0.58 -2.90 -3.23
N LEU A 128 -1.83 -3.33 -3.02
CA LEU A 128 -2.99 -2.87 -3.77
C LEU A 128 -3.67 -1.64 -3.16
N PHE A 129 -3.71 -1.56 -1.82
CA PHE A 129 -4.54 -0.61 -1.09
C PHE A 129 -3.80 0.15 0.00
N GLY A 130 -2.54 -0.21 0.32
CA GLY A 130 -1.84 0.22 1.51
C GLY A 130 -1.68 1.74 1.67
N ASP A 131 -1.62 2.50 0.57
CA ASP A 131 -1.52 3.96 0.57
C ASP A 131 -2.80 4.67 1.09
N ARG A 132 -3.91 3.95 1.20
CA ARG A 132 -5.22 4.46 1.62
C ARG A 132 -5.97 3.50 2.53
N MET A 133 -5.26 2.59 3.19
CA MET A 133 -5.82 1.45 3.91
C MET A 133 -5.99 1.79 5.40
N PHE A 134 -7.18 1.52 5.93
CA PHE A 134 -7.44 1.42 7.36
C PHE A 134 -7.65 -0.03 7.74
N ILE A 135 -7.06 -0.46 8.84
CA ILE A 135 -7.12 -1.83 9.33
C ILE A 135 -7.69 -1.84 10.74
N ALA A 136 -8.85 -2.48 10.90
CA ALA A 136 -9.38 -2.90 12.18
C ALA A 136 -8.94 -4.34 12.42
N ASN A 137 -8.09 -4.60 13.41
CA ASN A 137 -7.50 -5.91 13.64
C ASN A 137 -8.04 -6.54 14.91
N ALA A 138 -8.57 -7.75 14.82
CA ALA A 138 -8.93 -8.55 15.99
C ALA A 138 -7.68 -9.09 16.67
N THR A 139 -7.70 -9.19 17.99
CA THR A 139 -6.61 -9.78 18.76
C THR A 139 -6.30 -11.21 18.29
N GLY A 140 -5.05 -11.49 18.02
CA GLY A 140 -4.56 -12.78 17.47
C GLY A 140 -3.17 -12.63 16.90
N CYS A 141 -2.74 -13.57 16.04
CA CYS A 141 -1.42 -13.52 15.40
C CYS A 141 -1.20 -12.22 14.62
N SER A 142 -2.19 -11.79 13.85
CA SER A 142 -2.09 -10.56 13.04
C SER A 142 -1.97 -9.29 13.87
N SER A 143 -2.51 -9.26 15.10
CA SER A 143 -2.30 -8.16 16.03
C SER A 143 -0.90 -8.20 16.64
N ILE A 144 -0.41 -9.38 16.99
CA ILE A 144 0.90 -9.53 17.63
C ILE A 144 2.04 -9.11 16.68
N TRP A 145 2.10 -9.69 15.49
CA TRP A 145 3.12 -9.29 14.52
C TRP A 145 2.81 -7.96 13.81
N GLY A 146 1.56 -7.48 13.87
CA GLY A 146 1.11 -6.26 13.21
C GLY A 146 1.58 -4.97 13.89
N ALA A 147 1.40 -4.83 15.20
CA ALA A 147 1.86 -3.66 15.96
C ALA A 147 1.83 -3.82 17.50
N SER A 148 1.35 -4.95 18.04
CA SER A 148 1.38 -5.18 19.50
C SER A 148 2.76 -5.53 20.00
N ALA A 149 3.65 -6.03 19.14
CA ALA A 149 5.08 -6.14 19.42
C ALA A 149 5.73 -4.74 19.35
N PRO A 150 6.95 -4.54 19.88
CA PRO A 150 7.58 -3.21 19.88
C PRO A 150 7.87 -2.65 18.47
N ALA A 151 7.76 -3.45 17.42
CA ALA A 151 7.93 -3.03 16.03
C ALA A 151 6.74 -3.44 15.18
N THR A 152 6.35 -2.57 14.25
CA THR A 152 5.32 -2.85 13.26
C THR A 152 5.95 -3.16 11.89
N PRO A 153 5.46 -4.19 11.15
CA PRO A 153 5.88 -4.44 9.78
C PRO A 153 5.21 -3.52 8.77
N TYR A 154 4.16 -2.80 9.16
CA TYR A 154 3.50 -1.82 8.29
C TYR A 154 4.38 -0.59 8.11
N THR A 155 4.50 -0.12 6.88
CA THR A 155 5.36 1.01 6.52
C THR A 155 4.63 2.00 5.59
N LYS A 156 5.34 3.07 5.22
CA LYS A 156 4.84 4.12 4.33
C LYS A 156 5.54 4.05 2.97
N ASN A 157 4.86 4.52 1.95
CA ASN A 157 5.48 4.76 0.65
C ASN A 157 6.31 6.06 0.68
N LYS A 158 7.00 6.38 -0.42
CA LYS A 158 7.84 7.59 -0.54
C LYS A 158 7.07 8.90 -0.40
N LYS A 159 5.74 8.89 -0.61
CA LYS A 159 4.87 10.06 -0.40
C LYS A 159 4.41 10.20 1.05
N GLY A 160 4.82 9.31 1.95
CA GLY A 160 4.44 9.32 3.36
C GLY A 160 3.10 8.61 3.67
N TYR A 161 2.46 7.99 2.70
CA TYR A 161 1.19 7.27 2.88
C TYR A 161 1.42 5.79 3.18
N GLY A 162 0.64 5.25 4.10
CA GLY A 162 0.68 3.83 4.48
C GLY A 162 -0.57 3.41 5.25
N PRO A 163 -0.68 2.12 5.60
CA PRO A 163 -1.82 1.63 6.37
C PRO A 163 -1.92 2.30 7.73
N ALA A 164 -3.14 2.70 8.11
CA ALA A 164 -3.49 3.05 9.48
C ALA A 164 -4.02 1.78 10.16
N TRP A 165 -3.31 1.31 11.20
CA TRP A 165 -3.62 0.08 11.88
C TRP A 165 -4.11 0.35 13.29
N GLN A 166 -5.19 -0.33 13.67
CA GLN A 166 -5.78 -0.26 15.01
C GLN A 166 -6.22 -1.64 15.46
N ASN A 167 -5.87 -2.01 16.69
CA ASN A 167 -6.34 -3.25 17.29
C ASN A 167 -7.64 -3.01 18.06
N SER A 168 -8.51 -4.00 18.04
CA SER A 168 -9.74 -4.09 18.80
C SER A 168 -9.74 -5.33 19.67
N LEU A 169 -10.74 -5.49 20.52
CA LEU A 169 -10.96 -6.73 21.24
C LEU A 169 -11.32 -7.86 20.25
N PHE A 170 -11.18 -9.09 20.74
CA PHE A 170 -11.45 -10.27 19.94
C PHE A 170 -12.93 -10.37 19.53
N GLU A 171 -13.82 -9.90 20.42
CA GLU A 171 -15.27 -10.05 20.30
C GLU A 171 -15.93 -9.00 19.41
N ASP A 172 -15.37 -7.80 19.31
CA ASP A 172 -16.03 -6.60 18.75
C ASP A 172 -15.37 -6.02 17.49
N ASN A 173 -14.46 -6.75 16.87
CA ASN A 173 -13.63 -6.18 15.80
C ASN A 173 -14.44 -5.84 14.54
N ALA A 174 -15.51 -6.57 14.25
CA ALA A 174 -16.32 -6.28 13.07
C ALA A 174 -17.10 -4.98 13.26
N GLU A 175 -17.70 -4.77 14.42
CA GLU A 175 -18.42 -3.54 14.77
C GLU A 175 -17.44 -2.36 14.88
N PHE A 176 -16.26 -2.57 15.44
CA PHE A 176 -15.22 -1.57 15.47
C PHE A 176 -14.84 -1.11 14.06
N GLY A 177 -14.61 -2.06 13.14
CA GLY A 177 -14.32 -1.76 11.73
C GLY A 177 -15.48 -1.04 11.04
N LEU A 178 -16.73 -1.44 11.32
CA LEU A 178 -17.92 -0.72 10.83
C LEU A 178 -17.97 0.70 11.37
N GLY A 179 -17.72 0.90 12.66
CA GLY A 179 -17.66 2.23 13.29
C GLY A 179 -16.60 3.13 12.64
N MET A 180 -15.41 2.61 12.37
CA MET A 180 -14.36 3.31 11.63
C MET A 180 -14.83 3.70 10.22
N ALA A 181 -15.51 2.79 9.50
CA ALA A 181 -16.03 3.05 8.15
C ALA A 181 -17.11 4.15 8.15
N LEU A 182 -18.02 4.12 9.12
CA LEU A 182 -19.07 5.12 9.26
C LEU A 182 -18.50 6.49 9.65
N GLY A 183 -17.55 6.53 10.59
CA GLY A 183 -16.84 7.75 10.97
C GLY A 183 -16.10 8.38 9.78
N GLN A 184 -15.37 7.56 9.04
CA GLN A 184 -14.67 7.99 7.82
C GLN A 184 -15.64 8.52 6.76
N LYS A 185 -16.79 7.86 6.58
CA LYS A 185 -17.83 8.29 5.65
C LYS A 185 -18.40 9.66 6.06
N ALA A 186 -18.66 9.87 7.35
CA ALA A 186 -19.18 11.14 7.86
C ALA A 186 -18.20 12.29 7.63
N ILE A 187 -16.91 12.10 7.97
CA ILE A 187 -15.87 13.12 7.71
C ILE A 187 -15.78 13.44 6.21
N ARG A 188 -15.77 12.41 5.39
CA ARG A 188 -15.63 12.58 3.94
C ARG A 188 -16.82 13.25 3.30
N ASN A 189 -18.05 12.96 3.73
CA ASN A 189 -19.24 13.64 3.26
C ASN A 189 -19.18 15.15 3.56
N ARG A 190 -18.77 15.52 4.79
CA ARG A 190 -18.54 16.92 5.16
C ARG A 190 -17.50 17.59 4.27
N LEU A 191 -16.39 16.92 3.96
CA LEU A 191 -15.36 17.46 3.06
C LEU A 191 -15.87 17.62 1.63
N ILE A 192 -16.71 16.71 1.14
CA ILE A 192 -17.37 16.83 -0.17
C ILE A 192 -18.24 18.08 -0.21
N GLU A 193 -19.08 18.31 0.82
CA GLU A 193 -19.89 19.53 0.94
C GLU A 193 -19.03 20.80 0.94
N TYR A 194 -17.88 20.78 1.62
CA TYR A 194 -16.94 21.91 1.58
C TYR A 194 -16.38 22.15 0.18
N VAL A 195 -15.99 21.09 -0.54
CA VAL A 195 -15.47 21.21 -1.91
C VAL A 195 -16.55 21.70 -2.88
N GLU A 196 -17.79 21.25 -2.74
CA GLU A 196 -18.94 21.76 -3.51
C GLU A 196 -19.16 23.26 -3.26
N GLY A 197 -19.08 23.69 -2.00
CA GLY A 197 -19.17 25.11 -1.63
C GLY A 197 -18.03 25.94 -2.24
N ILE A 198 -16.79 25.45 -2.15
CA ILE A 198 -15.62 26.11 -2.78
C ILE A 198 -15.79 26.20 -4.28
N GLN A 199 -16.21 25.13 -4.94
CA GLN A 199 -16.44 25.09 -6.38
C GLN A 199 -17.46 26.14 -6.84
N LYS A 200 -18.53 26.29 -6.06
CA LYS A 200 -19.63 27.24 -6.37
C LYS A 200 -19.17 28.68 -6.26
N ASP A 201 -18.44 29.02 -5.21
CA ASP A 201 -18.21 30.40 -4.82
C ASP A 201 -16.85 30.97 -5.23
N THR A 202 -15.89 30.12 -5.64
CA THR A 202 -14.54 30.56 -6.08
C THR A 202 -14.59 31.27 -7.45
N ASP A 203 -13.78 32.30 -7.60
CA ASP A 203 -13.52 32.94 -8.89
C ASP A 203 -12.31 32.31 -9.62
N SER A 204 -11.51 31.48 -8.95
CA SER A 204 -10.34 30.78 -9.53
C SER A 204 -10.79 29.67 -10.47
N ALA A 205 -10.47 29.79 -11.76
CA ALA A 205 -10.80 28.78 -12.77
C ALA A 205 -10.06 27.44 -12.51
N ASP A 206 -8.82 27.53 -12.05
CA ASP A 206 -7.99 26.34 -11.77
C ASP A 206 -8.53 25.60 -10.54
N LEU A 207 -8.87 26.32 -9.47
CA LEU A 207 -9.47 25.72 -8.28
C LEU A 207 -10.83 25.09 -8.62
N LYS A 208 -11.65 25.77 -9.42
CA LYS A 208 -12.95 25.26 -9.87
C LYS A 208 -12.81 23.95 -10.64
N THR A 209 -11.83 23.88 -11.54
CA THR A 209 -11.52 22.67 -12.32
C THR A 209 -11.01 21.54 -11.41
N ALA A 210 -10.15 21.83 -10.45
CA ALA A 210 -9.65 20.85 -9.50
C ALA A 210 -10.76 20.28 -8.60
N CYS A 211 -11.69 21.14 -8.12
CA CYS A 211 -12.87 20.72 -7.38
C CYS A 211 -13.76 19.79 -8.22
N GLN A 212 -14.03 20.14 -9.49
CA GLN A 212 -14.83 19.29 -10.37
C GLN A 212 -14.20 17.94 -10.59
N ASN A 213 -12.92 17.89 -10.91
CA ASN A 213 -12.19 16.62 -11.11
C ASN A 213 -12.20 15.74 -9.86
N TYR A 214 -12.10 16.34 -8.67
CA TYR A 214 -12.23 15.62 -7.41
C TYR A 214 -13.62 15.03 -7.23
N LEU A 215 -14.69 15.84 -7.42
CA LEU A 215 -16.08 15.42 -7.26
C LEU A 215 -16.45 14.29 -8.23
N ASP A 216 -15.98 14.36 -9.48
CA ASP A 216 -16.22 13.32 -10.50
C ASP A 216 -15.54 11.98 -10.17
N THR A 217 -14.45 12.02 -9.41
CA THR A 217 -13.64 10.83 -9.08
C THR A 217 -13.77 10.38 -7.63
N VAL A 218 -14.61 11.02 -6.85
CA VAL A 218 -14.73 10.82 -5.40
C VAL A 218 -15.01 9.37 -4.98
N THR A 219 -15.71 8.60 -5.80
CA THR A 219 -16.03 7.18 -5.53
C THR A 219 -15.06 6.21 -6.19
N ASP A 220 -14.24 6.65 -7.13
CA ASP A 220 -13.29 5.79 -7.83
C ASP A 220 -12.03 5.55 -7.01
N SER A 221 -11.66 4.30 -6.83
CA SER A 221 -10.50 3.92 -5.99
C SER A 221 -9.15 4.17 -6.65
N THR A 222 -9.11 4.37 -7.97
CA THR A 222 -7.87 4.54 -8.74
C THR A 222 -7.58 6.00 -9.00
N SER A 223 -8.59 6.75 -9.44
CA SER A 223 -8.46 8.16 -9.82
C SER A 223 -8.63 9.15 -8.66
N SER A 224 -9.25 8.71 -7.55
CA SER A 224 -9.47 9.58 -6.38
C SER A 224 -8.18 10.18 -5.81
N ARG A 225 -7.09 9.42 -5.70
CA ARG A 225 -5.85 9.93 -5.11
C ARG A 225 -5.19 11.01 -5.99
N PRO A 226 -4.95 10.80 -7.31
CA PRO A 226 -4.40 11.85 -8.16
C PRO A 226 -5.25 13.13 -8.18
N ALA A 227 -6.59 12.99 -8.22
CA ALA A 227 -7.49 14.13 -8.19
C ALA A 227 -7.45 14.86 -6.84
N THR A 228 -7.31 14.12 -5.72
CA THR A 228 -7.12 14.69 -4.38
C THR A 228 -5.81 15.47 -4.28
N ASP A 229 -4.69 14.88 -4.77
CA ASP A 229 -3.37 15.53 -4.73
C ASP A 229 -3.41 16.85 -5.52
N ALA A 230 -4.07 16.87 -6.69
CA ALA A 230 -4.27 18.07 -7.51
C ALA A 230 -5.16 19.11 -6.80
N LEU A 231 -6.25 18.67 -6.16
CA LEU A 231 -7.14 19.55 -5.40
C LEU A 231 -6.38 20.20 -4.23
N ILE A 232 -5.64 19.44 -3.44
CA ILE A 232 -4.86 19.95 -2.30
C ILE A 232 -3.88 21.04 -2.78
N ALA A 233 -3.17 20.79 -3.90
CA ALA A 233 -2.24 21.77 -4.46
C ALA A 233 -2.92 23.10 -4.85
N GLU A 234 -4.15 23.06 -5.34
CA GLU A 234 -4.91 24.29 -5.65
C GLU A 234 -5.51 24.91 -4.38
N LEU A 235 -5.98 24.13 -3.41
CA LEU A 235 -6.46 24.66 -2.14
C LEU A 235 -5.36 25.43 -1.40
N GLU A 236 -4.13 24.92 -1.36
CA GLU A 236 -2.99 25.54 -0.69
C GLU A 236 -2.63 26.93 -1.29
N LYS A 237 -2.92 27.18 -2.57
CA LYS A 237 -2.72 28.48 -3.22
C LYS A 237 -3.84 29.49 -2.92
N ASN A 238 -5.01 29.02 -2.48
CA ASN A 238 -6.21 29.83 -2.32
C ASN A 238 -6.65 30.04 -0.86
N THR A 239 -5.74 29.84 0.09
CA THR A 239 -6.03 29.98 1.54
C THR A 239 -6.43 31.38 1.98
N GLU A 240 -5.99 32.41 1.26
CA GLU A 240 -6.29 33.82 1.54
C GLU A 240 -7.36 34.42 0.59
N ASP A 241 -8.07 33.56 -0.18
CA ASP A 241 -9.15 34.00 -1.02
C ASP A 241 -10.29 34.59 -0.18
N ALA A 242 -10.78 35.79 -0.58
CA ALA A 242 -11.76 36.55 0.18
C ALA A 242 -13.15 35.88 0.26
N LYS A 243 -13.50 35.01 -0.69
CA LYS A 243 -14.81 34.34 -0.75
C LYS A 243 -14.77 32.96 -0.12
N VAL A 244 -13.71 32.18 -0.41
CA VAL A 244 -13.64 30.75 -0.07
C VAL A 244 -12.52 30.39 0.91
N GLY A 245 -11.62 31.31 1.25
CA GLY A 245 -10.43 31.05 2.05
C GLY A 245 -10.71 30.37 3.40
N GLU A 246 -11.79 30.75 4.09
CA GLU A 246 -12.20 30.08 5.34
C GLU A 246 -12.60 28.62 5.11
N LEU A 247 -13.33 28.33 4.03
CA LEU A 247 -13.76 26.98 3.70
C LEU A 247 -12.56 26.13 3.21
N VAL A 248 -11.65 26.76 2.46
CA VAL A 248 -10.37 26.16 2.05
C VAL A 248 -9.54 25.75 3.28
N LYS A 249 -9.37 26.64 4.26
CA LYS A 249 -8.63 26.33 5.50
C LYS A 249 -9.29 25.16 6.27
N LYS A 250 -10.62 25.16 6.38
CA LYS A 250 -11.34 24.03 7.01
C LYS A 250 -11.15 22.70 6.26
N THR A 251 -11.13 22.74 4.94
CA THR A 251 -10.90 21.56 4.11
C THR A 251 -9.48 21.04 4.29
N LEU A 252 -8.48 21.92 4.37
CA LEU A 252 -7.07 21.57 4.55
C LEU A 252 -6.74 20.98 5.92
N VAL A 253 -7.53 21.24 6.95
CA VAL A 253 -7.36 20.61 8.29
C VAL A 253 -7.46 19.08 8.18
N ASP A 254 -8.44 18.60 7.42
CA ASP A 254 -8.70 17.16 7.25
C ASP A 254 -8.29 16.67 5.84
N LYS A 255 -7.28 17.30 5.21
CA LYS A 255 -6.88 17.00 3.82
C LYS A 255 -6.53 15.55 3.57
N ASP A 256 -6.02 14.85 4.56
CA ASP A 256 -5.67 13.44 4.45
C ASP A 256 -6.90 12.53 4.27
N GLU A 257 -8.08 13.03 4.63
CA GLU A 257 -9.35 12.31 4.52
C GLU A 257 -10.10 12.54 3.20
N LEU A 258 -9.62 13.47 2.36
CA LEU A 258 -10.21 13.74 1.04
C LEU A 258 -10.17 12.51 0.12
N ALA A 259 -9.03 11.81 0.06
CA ALA A 259 -8.90 10.63 -0.78
C ALA A 259 -9.74 9.46 -0.27
N LYS A 260 -10.32 8.69 -1.21
CA LYS A 260 -11.09 7.49 -0.87
C LYS A 260 -10.23 6.50 -0.08
N LYS A 261 -10.69 6.12 1.09
CA LYS A 261 -10.05 5.11 1.93
C LYS A 261 -10.57 3.71 1.62
N SER A 262 -9.79 2.72 1.99
CA SER A 262 -10.15 1.30 1.93
C SER A 262 -10.17 0.77 3.37
N MET A 263 -11.32 0.26 3.81
CA MET A 263 -11.49 -0.26 5.18
C MET A 263 -11.37 -1.78 5.15
N TRP A 264 -10.57 -2.31 6.08
CA TRP A 264 -10.28 -3.73 6.18
C TRP A 264 -10.47 -4.20 7.61
N ILE A 265 -11.23 -5.28 7.76
CA ILE A 265 -11.38 -6.00 9.02
C ILE A 265 -10.52 -7.25 8.91
N VAL A 266 -9.56 -7.41 9.82
CA VAL A 266 -8.57 -8.49 9.80
C VAL A 266 -8.60 -9.24 11.11
N GLY A 267 -8.56 -10.56 11.06
CA GLY A 267 -8.50 -11.44 12.21
C GLY A 267 -8.16 -12.86 11.80
N GLY A 268 -7.89 -13.71 12.79
CA GLY A 268 -7.63 -15.13 12.57
C GLY A 268 -8.91 -15.95 12.39
N ASP A 269 -8.71 -17.23 12.13
CA ASP A 269 -9.79 -18.22 11.99
C ASP A 269 -10.62 -18.37 13.27
N GLY A 270 -9.99 -18.40 14.45
CA GLY A 270 -10.69 -18.44 15.73
C GLY A 270 -11.65 -17.25 15.92
N TRP A 271 -11.22 -16.06 15.53
CA TRP A 271 -12.09 -14.89 15.52
C TRP A 271 -13.25 -15.06 14.51
N ALA A 272 -12.94 -15.51 13.30
CA ALA A 272 -13.89 -15.51 12.18
C ALA A 272 -14.94 -16.65 12.29
N TYR A 273 -14.63 -17.77 12.99
CA TYR A 273 -15.47 -18.96 12.98
C TYR A 273 -15.96 -19.40 14.37
N ASP A 274 -15.11 -19.31 15.40
CA ASP A 274 -15.34 -20.06 16.64
C ASP A 274 -16.10 -19.27 17.71
N ILE A 275 -16.21 -17.94 17.59
CA ILE A 275 -16.84 -17.06 18.59
C ILE A 275 -17.95 -16.19 17.99
N GLY A 276 -18.92 -16.80 17.31
CA GLY A 276 -20.04 -16.07 16.71
C GLY A 276 -19.61 -15.12 15.59
N PHE A 277 -18.58 -15.50 14.85
CA PHE A 277 -18.05 -14.73 13.71
C PHE A 277 -17.53 -13.32 14.06
N GLY A 278 -17.14 -13.09 15.32
CA GLY A 278 -16.54 -11.82 15.77
C GLY A 278 -17.39 -10.59 15.47
N GLY A 279 -18.72 -10.71 15.52
CA GLY A 279 -19.65 -9.63 15.21
C GLY A 279 -19.93 -9.43 13.71
N LEU A 280 -19.39 -10.28 12.83
CA LEU A 280 -19.59 -10.15 11.37
C LEU A 280 -21.07 -10.26 10.96
N ASP A 281 -21.86 -11.09 11.62
CA ASP A 281 -23.29 -11.22 11.39
C ASP A 281 -24.03 -9.91 11.63
N HIS A 282 -23.69 -9.18 12.68
CA HIS A 282 -24.21 -7.83 12.98
C HIS A 282 -23.86 -6.81 11.90
N VAL A 283 -22.66 -6.90 11.35
CA VAL A 283 -22.19 -5.95 10.34
C VAL A 283 -22.79 -6.23 8.96
N ILE A 284 -23.09 -7.49 8.67
CA ILE A 284 -23.64 -7.93 7.37
C ILE A 284 -25.17 -7.82 7.33
N ALA A 285 -25.86 -8.05 8.43
CA ALA A 285 -27.32 -7.95 8.53
C ALA A 285 -27.83 -6.51 8.44
#